data_04458f76f0168dac56b1c7d78b715505
#
_entry.id   04458f76f0168dac56b1c7d78b715505
#
_cell.length_a   1.000
_cell.length_b   1.000
_cell.length_c   1.000
_cell.angle_alpha   90.00
_cell.angle_beta   90.00
_cell.angle_gamma   90.00
#
_symmetry.space_group_name_H-M   'P 1'
#
loop_
_entity.id
_entity.type
_entity.pdbx_description
1 polymer ?
#
loop_
_entity_poly.entity_id
_entity_poly.type
_entity_poly.pdbx_seq_one_letter_code
_entity_poly.pdbx_strand_id
1 'polypeptide(L)'
;MSEHPPLLRIDDLISRRSLLRGGVAVAALAALPSCDRTASPSPASPASTVALNVRVSRDGYREHVGPSLAANPLHPRQLLVACQGSPFTPEFILTYVSVDGGASWHIGGMPAQPAAGPAGDDVTVAFGGDGRGYVCAARSGHGSNLTPTHPDANRAVYVWRTDDGGRSFSAPVTLVQGIYSDHPWVAVGQGQTPSRHNVYVAWGAGASHTALDFTRSTDCGASFEPPRRILGEARTPSLVSAGPQLAAGPDGLVCAVFDWTTRQDSSGDMTGQVFAVLSTDAGHSFAAPVHLGAESAAIALPGGVRPNSGPTVGASPQGDALYVAFTMHKPGSAHSDIVVTASYDRGRTWSKPVTATPGDGVIYFQPNVAVDEAGRVAISAFALANGRIDEVLLVSRAGELRFGPLLRVTTAPFNPLDPTTGTRGKYGIWWIGDWQGIASGAGAFYLVWNDTRTGKLDLFAATVE
;
A
#
# COMPACT_ATOMS: atom_id res chain seq x y z
N MET A 1 7.14 36.35 -10.62
CA MET A 1 8.16 35.40 -10.12
C MET A 1 7.78 35.15 -8.67
N SER A 2 6.97 34.15 -8.40
CA SER A 2 6.60 33.73 -7.04
C SER A 2 7.62 32.68 -6.60
N GLU A 3 8.44 33.06 -5.63
CA GLU A 3 9.35 32.14 -4.98
C GLU A 3 8.55 31.09 -4.22
N HIS A 4 8.62 29.84 -4.62
CA HIS A 4 8.13 28.73 -3.82
C HIS A 4 9.06 28.56 -2.60
N PRO A 5 8.52 28.32 -1.40
CA PRO A 5 9.35 28.03 -0.25
C PRO A 5 10.17 26.76 -0.50
N PRO A 6 11.44 26.71 -0.06
CA PRO A 6 12.30 25.55 -0.26
C PRO A 6 11.69 24.32 0.43
N LEU A 7 11.62 23.20 -0.30
CA LEU A 7 11.23 21.90 0.24
C LEU A 7 12.21 21.53 1.38
N LEU A 8 11.69 21.30 2.57
CA LEU A 8 12.49 20.82 3.70
C LEU A 8 13.04 19.41 3.38
N ARG A 9 14.34 19.24 3.55
CA ARG A 9 15.02 17.97 3.33
C ARG A 9 14.97 17.13 4.60
N ILE A 10 14.82 15.83 4.47
CA ILE A 10 14.67 14.89 5.60
C ILE A 10 15.90 14.90 6.52
N ASP A 11 17.10 15.11 5.98
CA ASP A 11 18.34 15.21 6.76
C ASP A 11 18.29 16.33 7.81
N ASP A 12 17.53 17.41 7.56
CA ASP A 12 17.35 18.52 8.52
C ASP A 12 16.44 18.12 9.70
N LEU A 13 15.59 17.09 9.54
CA LEU A 13 14.69 16.60 10.59
C LEU A 13 15.38 15.65 11.57
N ILE A 14 16.37 14.90 11.10
CA ILE A 14 17.11 13.94 11.93
C ILE A 14 18.10 14.67 12.86
N SER A 15 18.73 15.77 12.41
CA SER A 15 19.73 16.49 13.20
C SER A 15 19.16 17.32 14.35
N ARG A 16 17.86 17.72 14.31
CA ARG A 16 17.25 18.60 15.32
C ARG A 16 16.79 17.88 16.61
N ARG A 17 16.71 16.54 16.62
CA ARG A 17 16.27 15.79 17.81
C ARG A 17 17.37 15.50 18.85
N SER A 18 18.63 15.71 18.55
CA SER A 18 19.74 15.48 19.49
C SER A 18 19.99 16.64 20.49
N LEU A 19 19.26 17.74 20.44
CA LEU A 19 19.54 18.95 21.24
C LEU A 19 18.53 19.27 22.35
N LEU A 20 17.54 18.42 22.65
CA LEU A 20 16.58 18.62 23.74
C LEU A 20 16.66 17.53 24.81
N ARG A 21 17.83 17.40 25.47
CA ARG A 21 17.95 16.73 26.77
C ARG A 21 18.45 17.75 27.81
N GLY A 22 17.57 18.23 28.64
CA GLY A 22 17.93 19.02 29.82
C GLY A 22 16.78 19.90 30.32
N GLY A 23 16.00 19.40 31.27
CA GLY A 23 15.03 20.22 32.00
C GLY A 23 14.07 19.36 32.83
N VAL A 24 14.45 19.10 34.08
CA VAL A 24 13.58 18.45 35.08
C VAL A 24 12.64 19.51 35.65
N ALA A 25 11.34 19.34 35.50
CA ALA A 25 10.31 20.08 36.25
C ALA A 25 9.48 19.10 37.09
N VAL A 26 9.60 19.22 38.38
CA VAL A 26 8.78 18.51 39.39
C VAL A 26 7.43 19.21 39.46
N ALA A 27 6.33 18.51 39.24
CA ALA A 27 4.98 18.96 39.52
C ALA A 27 4.25 17.94 40.41
N ALA A 28 3.64 18.48 41.47
CA ALA A 28 3.03 17.75 42.56
C ALA A 28 1.76 16.99 42.16
N LEU A 29 1.60 15.76 42.70
CA LEU A 29 0.36 14.97 42.64
C LEU A 29 -0.71 15.57 43.57
N ALA A 30 -1.87 15.88 42.99
CA ALA A 30 -3.11 16.00 43.74
C ALA A 30 -3.95 14.74 43.52
N ALA A 31 -4.25 14.03 44.58
CA ALA A 31 -5.07 12.82 44.56
C ALA A 31 -6.56 13.20 44.41
N LEU A 32 -7.24 12.61 43.44
CA LEU A 32 -8.70 12.60 43.30
C LEU A 32 -9.24 11.20 43.67
N PRO A 33 -10.44 11.09 44.26
CA PRO A 33 -10.96 9.82 44.76
C PRO A 33 -11.40 8.88 43.65
N SER A 34 -11.06 7.60 43.79
CA SER A 34 -11.46 6.50 42.92
C SER A 34 -12.96 6.26 43.01
N CYS A 35 -13.69 6.44 41.92
CA CYS A 35 -14.99 5.80 41.73
C CYS A 35 -14.79 4.44 41.09
N ASP A 36 -14.94 3.38 41.84
CA ASP A 36 -15.08 2.02 41.34
C ASP A 36 -16.34 1.92 40.47
N ARG A 37 -16.17 2.01 39.16
CA ARG A 37 -17.16 1.50 38.22
C ARG A 37 -16.74 0.08 37.86
N THR A 38 -17.46 -0.90 38.39
CA THR A 38 -17.46 -2.27 37.86
C THR A 38 -17.91 -2.20 36.40
N ALA A 39 -16.94 -2.22 35.48
CA ALA A 39 -17.24 -2.31 34.06
C ALA A 39 -17.90 -3.67 33.81
N SER A 40 -19.16 -3.65 33.39
CA SER A 40 -19.81 -4.82 32.82
C SER A 40 -18.96 -5.30 31.62
N PRO A 41 -18.75 -6.62 31.46
CA PRO A 41 -18.02 -7.12 30.30
C PRO A 41 -18.77 -6.69 29.04
N SER A 42 -18.09 -5.91 28.18
CA SER A 42 -18.60 -5.58 26.86
C SER A 42 -18.88 -6.87 26.11
N PRO A 43 -19.99 -6.98 25.36
CA PRO A 43 -20.28 -8.21 24.60
C PRO A 43 -19.10 -8.51 23.69
N ALA A 44 -18.66 -9.76 23.66
CA ALA A 44 -17.63 -10.23 22.76
C ALA A 44 -18.05 -9.89 21.33
N SER A 45 -17.15 -9.26 20.56
CA SER A 45 -17.38 -9.08 19.12
C SER A 45 -17.67 -10.46 18.51
N PRO A 46 -18.64 -10.55 17.57
CA PRO A 46 -18.88 -11.81 16.86
C PRO A 46 -17.56 -12.30 16.26
N ALA A 47 -17.30 -13.60 16.35
CA ALA A 47 -16.10 -14.19 15.74
C ALA A 47 -16.16 -13.95 14.22
N SER A 48 -15.10 -13.39 13.67
CA SER A 48 -14.99 -13.20 12.21
C SER A 48 -14.97 -14.57 11.52
N THR A 49 -15.78 -14.73 10.48
CA THR A 49 -15.82 -15.94 9.66
C THR A 49 -15.10 -15.71 8.36
N VAL A 50 -14.21 -16.61 7.98
CA VAL A 50 -13.49 -16.60 6.72
C VAL A 50 -14.23 -17.46 5.71
N ALA A 51 -14.63 -16.88 4.59
CA ALA A 51 -15.18 -17.63 3.47
C ALA A 51 -14.12 -18.53 2.82
N LEU A 52 -14.56 -19.54 2.05
CA LEU A 52 -13.66 -20.38 1.26
C LEU A 52 -12.82 -19.54 0.29
N ASN A 53 -11.56 -19.94 0.10
CA ASN A 53 -10.71 -19.29 -0.88
C ASN A 53 -11.23 -19.52 -2.30
N VAL A 54 -11.40 -18.45 -3.06
CA VAL A 54 -11.84 -18.47 -4.45
C VAL A 54 -10.66 -18.12 -5.35
N ARG A 55 -10.37 -18.97 -6.36
CA ARG A 55 -9.39 -18.62 -7.38
C ARG A 55 -9.97 -17.52 -8.28
N VAL A 56 -9.30 -16.37 -8.33
CA VAL A 56 -9.68 -15.19 -9.12
C VAL A 56 -9.22 -15.35 -10.56
N SER A 57 -7.93 -15.67 -10.78
CA SER A 57 -7.31 -15.80 -12.10
C SER A 57 -7.62 -17.17 -12.70
N ARG A 58 -8.68 -17.25 -13.53
CA ARG A 58 -9.09 -18.46 -14.25
C ARG A 58 -8.88 -18.29 -15.75
N ASP A 59 -7.72 -17.78 -16.13
CA ASP A 59 -7.31 -17.55 -17.51
C ASP A 59 -6.14 -18.46 -17.92
N GLY A 60 -5.58 -18.21 -19.11
CA GLY A 60 -4.47 -18.96 -19.65
C GLY A 60 -3.09 -18.51 -19.20
N TYR A 61 -2.97 -17.38 -18.49
CA TYR A 61 -1.69 -16.83 -18.08
C TYR A 61 -1.08 -17.61 -16.91
N ARG A 62 0.24 -17.55 -16.80
CA ARG A 62 0.97 -18.29 -15.76
C ARG A 62 1.32 -17.45 -14.55
N GLU A 63 1.37 -16.16 -14.73
CA GLU A 63 1.91 -15.22 -13.76
C GLU A 63 0.96 -14.02 -13.61
N HIS A 64 0.54 -13.81 -12.37
CA HIS A 64 -0.31 -12.72 -11.94
C HIS A 64 0.39 -12.12 -10.72
N VAL A 65 0.88 -10.89 -10.81
CA VAL A 65 1.79 -10.33 -9.82
C VAL A 65 1.24 -9.05 -9.24
N GLY A 66 1.39 -8.87 -7.92
CA GLY A 66 1.06 -7.63 -7.23
C GLY A 66 -0.41 -7.22 -7.37
N PRO A 67 -1.39 -8.02 -6.90
CA PRO A 67 -2.79 -7.68 -7.04
C PRO A 67 -3.16 -6.48 -6.19
N SER A 68 -3.83 -5.52 -6.79
CA SER A 68 -4.50 -4.41 -6.10
C SER A 68 -6.01 -4.62 -6.17
N LEU A 69 -6.72 -4.32 -5.08
CA LEU A 69 -8.15 -4.56 -4.92
C LEU A 69 -8.86 -3.28 -4.46
N ALA A 70 -10.00 -2.99 -5.07
CA ALA A 70 -10.90 -1.94 -4.62
C ALA A 70 -12.37 -2.41 -4.63
N ALA A 71 -13.15 -1.94 -3.66
CA ALA A 71 -14.59 -2.10 -3.60
C ALA A 71 -15.28 -0.81 -4.05
N ASN A 72 -16.33 -0.94 -4.84
CA ASN A 72 -17.11 0.20 -5.34
C ASN A 72 -17.99 0.77 -4.21
N PRO A 73 -17.83 2.04 -3.78
CA PRO A 73 -18.63 2.59 -2.68
C PRO A 73 -20.13 2.64 -2.95
N LEU A 74 -20.56 2.77 -4.21
CA LEU A 74 -22.00 2.74 -4.58
C LEU A 74 -22.56 1.32 -4.60
N HIS A 75 -21.73 0.33 -4.85
CA HIS A 75 -22.07 -1.08 -4.92
C HIS A 75 -21.06 -1.90 -4.15
N PRO A 76 -21.09 -1.91 -2.78
CA PRO A 76 -19.98 -2.40 -1.96
C PRO A 76 -19.64 -3.90 -2.13
N ARG A 77 -20.44 -4.65 -2.87
CA ARG A 77 -20.16 -6.03 -3.30
C ARG A 77 -19.56 -6.11 -4.72
N GLN A 78 -19.45 -4.97 -5.42
CA GLN A 78 -18.75 -4.89 -6.69
C GLN A 78 -17.27 -4.61 -6.42
N LEU A 79 -16.41 -5.53 -6.85
CA LEU A 79 -14.99 -5.52 -6.62
C LEU A 79 -14.25 -5.46 -7.96
N LEU A 80 -13.16 -4.72 -7.99
CA LEU A 80 -12.20 -4.68 -9.09
C LEU A 80 -10.83 -5.08 -8.56
N VAL A 81 -10.23 -6.07 -9.20
CA VAL A 81 -8.83 -6.45 -9.04
C VAL A 81 -8.09 -6.09 -10.31
N ALA A 82 -6.91 -5.52 -10.18
CA ALA A 82 -5.94 -5.46 -11.26
C ALA A 82 -4.59 -5.96 -10.78
N CYS A 83 -3.83 -6.56 -11.70
CA CYS A 83 -2.50 -7.06 -11.44
C CYS A 83 -1.65 -6.98 -12.71
N GLN A 84 -0.36 -7.13 -12.54
CA GLN A 84 0.59 -7.32 -13.63
C GLN A 84 0.49 -8.77 -14.14
N GLY A 85 0.33 -8.92 -15.45
CA GLY A 85 0.51 -10.19 -16.15
C GLY A 85 1.90 -10.26 -16.76
N SER A 86 2.53 -11.45 -16.70
CA SER A 86 3.88 -11.70 -17.26
C SER A 86 4.94 -10.68 -16.80
N PRO A 87 5.51 -10.83 -15.60
CA PRO A 87 6.34 -9.81 -14.93
C PRO A 87 7.62 -9.44 -15.70
N PHE A 88 7.95 -10.15 -16.77
CA PHE A 88 9.25 -9.97 -17.39
C PHE A 88 9.26 -9.50 -18.85
N THR A 89 8.22 -9.73 -19.67
CA THR A 89 8.09 -9.15 -21.03
C THR A 89 7.04 -9.87 -21.89
N PRO A 90 6.19 -9.18 -22.62
CA PRO A 90 5.75 -7.80 -22.40
C PRO A 90 4.85 -7.71 -21.18
N GLU A 91 4.96 -6.63 -20.42
CA GLU A 91 4.08 -6.33 -19.30
C GLU A 91 2.71 -5.91 -19.80
N PHE A 92 1.65 -6.35 -19.12
CA PHE A 92 0.29 -5.93 -19.42
C PHE A 92 -0.59 -6.01 -18.16
N ILE A 93 -1.69 -5.29 -18.18
CA ILE A 93 -2.62 -5.22 -17.07
C ILE A 93 -3.67 -6.30 -17.26
N LEU A 94 -3.84 -7.15 -16.25
CA LEU A 94 -4.98 -8.05 -16.12
C LEU A 94 -5.96 -7.49 -15.10
N THR A 95 -7.25 -7.58 -15.40
CA THR A 95 -8.31 -7.17 -14.48
C THR A 95 -9.32 -8.28 -14.27
N TYR A 96 -9.88 -8.31 -13.07
CA TYR A 96 -10.94 -9.24 -12.67
C TYR A 96 -12.01 -8.50 -11.90
N VAL A 97 -13.25 -8.88 -12.10
CA VAL A 97 -14.42 -8.23 -11.50
C VAL A 97 -15.29 -9.25 -10.78
N SER A 98 -15.80 -8.87 -9.63
CA SER A 98 -16.84 -9.56 -8.89
C SER A 98 -18.02 -8.61 -8.69
N VAL A 99 -19.25 -9.12 -8.67
CA VAL A 99 -20.46 -8.34 -8.34
C VAL A 99 -21.21 -8.92 -7.14
N ASP A 100 -20.67 -9.96 -6.54
CA ASP A 100 -21.29 -10.75 -5.47
C ASP A 100 -20.44 -10.80 -4.19
N GLY A 101 -19.51 -9.83 -4.02
CA GLY A 101 -18.67 -9.74 -2.84
C GLY A 101 -17.55 -10.77 -2.82
N GLY A 102 -17.02 -11.14 -3.99
CA GLY A 102 -15.88 -12.05 -4.13
C GLY A 102 -16.27 -13.54 -4.16
N ALA A 103 -17.57 -13.87 -4.13
CA ALA A 103 -18.03 -15.27 -4.23
C ALA A 103 -17.77 -15.86 -5.62
N SER A 104 -17.80 -15.03 -6.65
CA SER A 104 -17.39 -15.41 -8.01
C SER A 104 -16.61 -14.27 -8.68
N TRP A 105 -15.75 -14.64 -9.64
CA TRP A 105 -14.90 -13.72 -10.37
C TRP A 105 -14.93 -13.97 -11.87
N HIS A 106 -14.89 -12.90 -12.62
CA HIS A 106 -14.85 -12.89 -14.08
C HIS A 106 -13.67 -12.06 -14.57
N ILE A 107 -13.13 -12.42 -15.72
CA ILE A 107 -12.12 -11.60 -16.39
C ILE A 107 -12.77 -10.25 -16.73
N GLY A 108 -12.14 -9.16 -16.32
CA GLY A 108 -12.55 -7.79 -16.64
C GLY A 108 -12.13 -7.35 -18.04
N GLY A 109 -12.36 -6.08 -18.34
CA GLY A 109 -11.81 -5.45 -19.52
C GLY A 109 -10.29 -5.34 -19.45
N MET A 110 -9.60 -5.47 -20.56
CA MET A 110 -8.16 -5.17 -20.62
C MET A 110 -7.97 -3.68 -20.94
N PRO A 111 -7.30 -2.91 -20.07
CA PRO A 111 -6.92 -1.55 -20.38
C PRO A 111 -6.10 -1.48 -21.67
N ALA A 112 -6.49 -0.56 -22.57
CA ALA A 112 -5.79 -0.40 -23.84
C ALA A 112 -4.32 -0.02 -23.61
N GLN A 113 -3.42 -0.68 -24.30
CA GLN A 113 -2.00 -0.38 -24.20
C GLN A 113 -1.70 1.03 -24.75
N PRO A 114 -0.83 1.81 -24.09
CA PRO A 114 -0.40 3.10 -24.60
C PRO A 114 0.32 2.99 -25.95
N ALA A 115 0.15 3.98 -26.81
CA ALA A 115 0.83 4.00 -28.12
C ALA A 115 2.36 3.95 -28.01
N ALA A 116 2.91 4.43 -26.88
CA ALA A 116 4.35 4.44 -26.63
C ALA A 116 4.93 3.05 -26.26
N GLY A 117 4.10 2.05 -26.08
CA GLY A 117 4.49 0.66 -25.77
C GLY A 117 3.81 0.10 -24.52
N PRO A 118 4.02 -1.20 -24.22
CA PRO A 118 3.33 -1.88 -23.14
C PRO A 118 3.51 -1.20 -21.78
N ALA A 119 2.44 -1.17 -20.98
CA ALA A 119 2.42 -0.74 -19.59
C ALA A 119 1.66 -1.78 -18.78
N GLY A 120 2.10 -2.06 -17.57
CA GLY A 120 1.50 -3.08 -16.72
C GLY A 120 2.34 -3.41 -15.50
N ASP A 121 3.35 -2.59 -15.22
CA ASP A 121 4.17 -2.70 -14.01
C ASP A 121 3.51 -1.94 -12.86
N ASP A 122 3.59 -2.50 -11.66
CA ASP A 122 3.11 -1.86 -10.42
C ASP A 122 1.65 -1.36 -10.50
N VAL A 123 0.74 -2.28 -10.84
CA VAL A 123 -0.67 -1.95 -11.09
C VAL A 123 -1.43 -1.68 -9.80
N THR A 124 -2.12 -0.53 -9.71
CA THR A 124 -2.97 -0.18 -8.57
C THR A 124 -4.36 0.25 -9.01
N VAL A 125 -5.36 0.06 -8.13
CA VAL A 125 -6.77 0.38 -8.40
C VAL A 125 -7.41 1.18 -7.29
N ALA A 126 -8.38 2.04 -7.63
CA ALA A 126 -9.22 2.74 -6.67
C ALA A 126 -10.61 3.01 -7.28
N PHE A 127 -11.63 3.16 -6.42
CA PHE A 127 -12.95 3.66 -6.81
C PHE A 127 -13.23 5.03 -6.20
N GLY A 128 -13.88 5.88 -6.95
CA GLY A 128 -14.46 7.12 -6.46
C GLY A 128 -15.85 6.92 -5.86
N GLY A 129 -16.29 7.88 -5.06
CA GLY A 129 -17.60 7.87 -4.41
C GLY A 129 -18.78 7.87 -5.39
N ASP A 130 -18.58 8.18 -6.66
CA ASP A 130 -19.56 8.11 -7.75
C ASP A 130 -19.54 6.77 -8.51
N GLY A 131 -18.76 5.80 -8.06
CA GLY A 131 -18.68 4.46 -8.65
C GLY A 131 -17.73 4.33 -9.84
N ARG A 132 -17.04 5.40 -10.24
CA ARG A 132 -15.96 5.32 -11.23
C ARG A 132 -14.73 4.65 -10.66
N GLY A 133 -14.19 3.71 -11.42
CA GLY A 133 -12.94 3.04 -11.07
C GLY A 133 -11.75 3.58 -11.86
N TYR A 134 -10.57 3.43 -11.28
CA TYR A 134 -9.29 3.85 -11.86
C TYR A 134 -8.29 2.72 -11.74
N VAL A 135 -7.54 2.50 -12.81
CA VAL A 135 -6.36 1.65 -12.84
C VAL A 135 -5.17 2.55 -13.13
N CYS A 136 -4.12 2.44 -12.33
CA CYS A 136 -2.86 3.13 -12.55
C CYS A 136 -1.76 2.09 -12.72
N ALA A 137 -0.83 2.32 -13.66
CA ALA A 137 0.32 1.44 -13.85
C ALA A 137 1.52 2.21 -14.38
N ALA A 138 2.70 1.69 -14.08
CA ALA A 138 3.94 2.11 -14.70
C ALA A 138 4.17 1.38 -16.03
N ARG A 139 4.97 1.98 -16.87
CA ARG A 139 5.75 1.33 -17.89
C ARG A 139 7.18 1.29 -17.41
N SER A 140 7.65 0.10 -17.04
CA SER A 140 9.05 -0.10 -16.73
C SER A 140 9.84 -0.15 -18.04
N GLY A 141 10.95 0.53 -18.07
CA GLY A 141 11.83 0.48 -19.22
C GLY A 141 12.65 -0.81 -19.27
N HIS A 142 12.03 -1.99 -19.28
CA HIS A 142 12.73 -3.27 -19.39
C HIS A 142 13.39 -3.44 -20.78
N GLY A 143 14.45 -2.72 -20.97
CA GLY A 143 15.41 -2.89 -22.05
C GLY A 143 16.80 -2.83 -21.42
N SER A 144 17.44 -3.93 -21.38
CA SER A 144 18.81 -4.37 -21.08
C SER A 144 19.95 -3.37 -20.75
N ASN A 145 19.75 -2.09 -20.57
CA ASN A 145 20.81 -1.12 -20.30
C ASN A 145 20.35 0.02 -19.39
N LEU A 146 20.07 -0.29 -18.13
CA LEU A 146 20.04 0.73 -17.08
C LEU A 146 21.46 1.23 -16.84
N THR A 147 21.95 2.12 -17.66
CA THR A 147 23.14 2.91 -17.32
C THR A 147 22.67 4.20 -16.66
N PRO A 148 23.33 4.66 -15.57
CA PRO A 148 22.94 5.87 -14.84
C PRO A 148 22.93 7.16 -15.66
N THR A 149 23.35 7.12 -16.91
CA THR A 149 23.58 8.29 -17.77
C THR A 149 22.49 8.53 -18.82
N HIS A 150 21.50 7.63 -18.96
CA HIS A 150 20.38 7.88 -19.86
C HIS A 150 19.08 7.87 -19.03
N PRO A 151 18.35 9.01 -18.94
CA PRO A 151 16.98 8.98 -18.43
C PRO A 151 16.24 7.98 -19.31
N ASP A 152 15.60 7.00 -18.66
CA ASP A 152 14.96 5.92 -19.38
C ASP A 152 13.78 6.48 -20.17
N ALA A 153 14.03 6.83 -21.43
CA ALA A 153 13.06 7.43 -22.36
C ALA A 153 11.77 6.59 -22.49
N ASN A 154 11.83 5.35 -21.98
CA ASN A 154 10.73 4.40 -22.03
C ASN A 154 9.89 4.37 -20.75
N ARG A 155 10.28 4.98 -19.64
CA ARG A 155 9.47 5.01 -18.43
C ARG A 155 8.31 5.97 -18.53
N ALA A 156 7.18 5.59 -17.96
CA ALA A 156 5.98 6.42 -17.93
C ALA A 156 5.01 5.92 -16.86
N VAL A 157 4.08 6.79 -16.43
CA VAL A 157 2.93 6.43 -15.58
C VAL A 157 1.65 6.79 -16.32
N TYR A 158 0.69 5.87 -16.27
CA TYR A 158 -0.60 5.98 -16.94
C TYR A 158 -1.76 5.74 -15.98
N VAL A 159 -2.90 6.36 -16.29
CA VAL A 159 -4.19 6.08 -15.62
C VAL A 159 -5.24 5.76 -16.67
N TRP A 160 -6.04 4.74 -16.41
CA TRP A 160 -7.25 4.38 -17.15
C TRP A 160 -8.46 4.52 -16.22
N ARG A 161 -9.60 4.90 -16.78
CA ARG A 161 -10.86 5.02 -16.07
C ARG A 161 -11.85 3.96 -16.56
N THR A 162 -12.65 3.45 -15.63
CA THR A 162 -13.82 2.61 -15.93
C THR A 162 -15.08 3.24 -15.34
N ASP A 163 -16.14 3.28 -16.12
CA ASP A 163 -17.47 3.78 -15.72
C ASP A 163 -18.47 2.62 -15.53
N ASP A 164 -18.05 1.37 -15.74
CA ASP A 164 -18.87 0.15 -15.72
C ASP A 164 -18.35 -0.94 -14.78
N GLY A 165 -17.53 -0.53 -13.81
CA GLY A 165 -17.00 -1.40 -12.77
C GLY A 165 -15.89 -2.36 -13.24
N GLY A 166 -15.13 -1.99 -14.27
CA GLY A 166 -14.00 -2.76 -14.76
C GLY A 166 -14.30 -3.67 -15.94
N ARG A 167 -15.49 -3.52 -16.58
CA ARG A 167 -15.82 -4.27 -17.81
C ARG A 167 -15.18 -3.66 -19.05
N SER A 168 -15.02 -2.35 -19.06
CA SER A 168 -14.32 -1.60 -20.10
C SER A 168 -13.52 -0.43 -19.48
N PHE A 169 -12.53 0.06 -20.23
CA PHE A 169 -11.65 1.14 -19.79
C PHE A 169 -11.52 2.20 -20.87
N SER A 170 -11.33 3.46 -20.45
CA SER A 170 -10.98 4.58 -21.33
C SER A 170 -9.64 4.37 -22.02
N ALA A 171 -9.30 5.23 -22.96
CA ALA A 171 -7.92 5.40 -23.37
C ALA A 171 -7.05 5.84 -22.17
N PRO A 172 -5.74 5.49 -22.15
CA PRO A 172 -4.84 5.90 -21.09
C PRO A 172 -4.59 7.41 -21.09
N VAL A 173 -4.55 8.00 -19.90
CA VAL A 173 -4.01 9.35 -19.68
C VAL A 173 -2.58 9.20 -19.23
N THR A 174 -1.64 9.82 -19.96
CA THR A 174 -0.22 9.85 -19.60
C THR A 174 0.01 10.90 -18.53
N LEU A 175 0.52 10.51 -17.37
CA LEU A 175 0.85 11.44 -16.28
C LEU A 175 2.27 11.98 -16.41
N VAL A 176 3.21 11.12 -16.74
CA VAL A 176 4.63 11.43 -16.93
C VAL A 176 5.23 10.46 -17.95
N GLN A 177 6.24 10.90 -18.68
CA GLN A 177 6.99 10.09 -19.63
C GLN A 177 8.44 10.57 -19.74
N GLY A 178 9.37 9.62 -19.96
CA GLY A 178 10.77 9.93 -20.23
C GLY A 178 11.61 10.30 -19.02
N ILE A 179 11.07 10.09 -17.81
CA ILE A 179 11.80 10.26 -16.55
C ILE A 179 11.61 9.02 -15.66
N TYR A 180 12.53 8.80 -14.73
CA TYR A 180 12.41 7.71 -13.78
C TYR A 180 11.10 7.81 -13.00
N SER A 181 10.29 6.76 -13.08
CA SER A 181 9.01 6.64 -12.40
C SER A 181 8.75 5.18 -12.09
N ASP A 182 8.38 4.88 -10.82
CA ASP A 182 8.22 3.53 -10.33
C ASP A 182 7.21 3.46 -9.19
N HIS A 183 6.57 2.31 -9.00
CA HIS A 183 5.59 2.06 -7.95
C HIS A 183 4.49 3.15 -7.86
N PRO A 184 3.74 3.43 -8.94
CA PRO A 184 2.67 4.42 -8.86
C PRO A 184 1.51 3.90 -8.03
N TRP A 185 0.95 4.78 -7.20
CA TRP A 185 -0.20 4.47 -6.37
C TRP A 185 -1.33 5.46 -6.64
N VAL A 186 -2.55 4.94 -6.92
CA VAL A 186 -3.75 5.75 -7.13
C VAL A 186 -4.64 5.74 -5.90
N ALA A 187 -5.16 6.91 -5.54
CA ALA A 187 -6.20 7.08 -4.53
C ALA A 187 -7.25 8.07 -5.00
N VAL A 188 -8.47 7.94 -4.50
CA VAL A 188 -9.58 8.83 -4.85
C VAL A 188 -10.16 9.42 -3.57
N GLY A 189 -10.32 10.73 -3.55
CA GLY A 189 -10.90 11.48 -2.44
C GLY A 189 -12.07 12.35 -2.89
N GLN A 190 -12.81 12.90 -1.93
CA GLN A 190 -13.89 13.81 -2.22
C GLN A 190 -13.40 15.04 -3.00
N GLY A 191 -14.15 15.41 -4.02
CA GLY A 191 -13.99 16.66 -4.76
C GLY A 191 -14.80 17.80 -4.17
N GLN A 192 -14.88 18.90 -4.91
CA GLN A 192 -15.64 20.10 -4.50
C GLN A 192 -17.16 19.88 -4.43
N THR A 193 -17.67 18.84 -5.06
CA THR A 193 -19.11 18.47 -5.04
C THR A 193 -19.23 16.95 -4.92
N PRO A 194 -20.36 16.42 -4.41
CA PRO A 194 -20.60 14.98 -4.30
C PRO A 194 -20.47 14.20 -5.61
N SER A 195 -20.74 14.84 -6.75
CA SER A 195 -20.62 14.25 -8.09
C SER A 195 -19.23 14.41 -8.73
N ARG A 196 -18.33 15.10 -8.07
CA ARG A 196 -16.95 15.29 -8.52
C ARG A 196 -16.00 14.83 -7.43
N HIS A 197 -15.10 13.96 -7.77
CA HIS A 197 -14.02 13.51 -6.90
C HIS A 197 -12.67 13.85 -7.52
N ASN A 198 -11.68 13.92 -6.66
CA ASN A 198 -10.30 14.12 -7.07
C ASN A 198 -9.61 12.77 -7.17
N VAL A 199 -8.79 12.59 -8.20
CA VAL A 199 -7.92 11.42 -8.36
C VAL A 199 -6.49 11.86 -8.08
N TYR A 200 -5.82 11.13 -7.22
CA TYR A 200 -4.46 11.40 -6.78
C TYR A 200 -3.55 10.26 -7.20
N VAL A 201 -2.39 10.58 -7.71
CA VAL A 201 -1.35 9.60 -8.04
C VAL A 201 0.00 10.10 -7.53
N ALA A 202 0.72 9.22 -6.83
CA ALA A 202 2.12 9.46 -6.47
C ALA A 202 2.98 8.29 -6.90
N TRP A 203 4.25 8.53 -7.13
CA TRP A 203 5.22 7.50 -7.53
C TRP A 203 6.63 7.83 -7.04
N GLY A 204 7.45 6.80 -6.97
CA GLY A 204 8.89 6.93 -6.76
C GLY A 204 9.54 7.62 -7.95
N ALA A 205 10.35 8.63 -7.70
CA ALA A 205 10.96 9.49 -8.70
C ALA A 205 12.43 9.80 -8.36
N GLY A 206 13.07 10.59 -9.21
CA GLY A 206 14.49 10.91 -9.07
C GLY A 206 15.40 9.78 -9.53
N ALA A 207 16.71 9.97 -9.44
CA ALA A 207 17.66 8.93 -9.80
C ALA A 207 17.55 7.76 -8.78
N SER A 208 16.93 6.65 -9.21
CA SER A 208 16.82 5.43 -8.40
C SER A 208 16.01 5.61 -7.09
N HIS A 209 14.77 6.07 -7.17
CA HIS A 209 13.84 6.21 -6.03
C HIS A 209 14.27 7.21 -4.94
N THR A 210 14.96 8.26 -5.29
CA THR A 210 15.45 9.24 -4.30
C THR A 210 14.44 10.33 -3.95
N ALA A 211 13.25 10.30 -4.53
CA ALA A 211 12.23 11.34 -4.37
C ALA A 211 10.81 10.78 -4.60
N LEU A 212 9.81 11.59 -4.31
CA LEU A 212 8.41 11.32 -4.65
C LEU A 212 7.83 12.43 -5.51
N ASP A 213 7.21 12.05 -6.61
CA ASP A 213 6.39 12.93 -7.43
C ASP A 213 4.90 12.60 -7.24
N PHE A 214 4.08 13.58 -7.49
CA PHE A 214 2.63 13.55 -7.28
C PHE A 214 1.92 14.36 -8.35
N THR A 215 0.74 13.91 -8.73
CA THR A 215 -0.21 14.68 -9.53
C THR A 215 -1.64 14.45 -9.05
N ARG A 216 -2.55 15.32 -9.46
CA ARG A 216 -3.97 15.18 -9.18
C ARG A 216 -4.82 15.54 -10.39
N SER A 217 -5.99 14.95 -10.43
CA SER A 217 -7.12 15.35 -11.28
C SER A 217 -8.22 15.93 -10.42
N THR A 218 -8.85 16.99 -10.87
CA THR A 218 -10.05 17.60 -10.25
C THR A 218 -11.30 17.45 -11.11
N ASP A 219 -11.19 16.67 -12.20
CA ASP A 219 -12.24 16.44 -13.19
C ASP A 219 -12.54 14.95 -13.40
N CYS A 220 -12.46 14.16 -12.30
CA CYS A 220 -12.73 12.72 -12.29
C CYS A 220 -11.80 11.94 -13.24
N GLY A 221 -10.53 12.29 -13.27
CA GLY A 221 -9.52 11.58 -14.05
C GLY A 221 -9.55 11.86 -15.55
N ALA A 222 -10.29 12.85 -16.01
CA ALA A 222 -10.30 13.22 -17.42
C ALA A 222 -9.00 13.93 -17.85
N SER A 223 -8.43 14.73 -16.95
CA SER A 223 -7.13 15.35 -17.09
C SER A 223 -6.40 15.42 -15.75
N PHE A 224 -5.08 15.62 -15.79
CA PHE A 224 -4.24 15.73 -14.60
C PHE A 224 -3.39 17.00 -14.66
N GLU A 225 -3.16 17.60 -13.49
CA GLU A 225 -2.21 18.71 -13.34
C GLU A 225 -0.79 18.23 -13.68
N PRO A 226 0.12 19.12 -14.08
CA PRO A 226 1.52 18.74 -14.25
C PRO A 226 2.08 18.12 -12.95
N PRO A 227 2.87 17.05 -13.05
CA PRO A 227 3.49 16.43 -11.87
C PRO A 227 4.36 17.42 -11.11
N ARG A 228 4.39 17.26 -9.78
CA ARG A 228 5.24 18.04 -8.90
C ARG A 228 5.93 17.17 -7.88
N ARG A 229 7.09 17.60 -7.44
CA ARG A 229 7.85 16.97 -6.40
C ARG A 229 7.23 17.24 -5.03
N ILE A 230 6.87 16.20 -4.28
CA ILE A 230 6.35 16.31 -2.90
C ILE A 230 7.37 15.88 -1.85
N LEU A 231 8.40 15.14 -2.25
CA LEU A 231 9.55 14.82 -1.44
C LEU A 231 10.81 15.08 -2.27
N GLY A 232 11.71 15.93 -1.77
CA GLY A 232 12.96 16.27 -2.44
C GLY A 232 13.97 15.12 -2.42
N GLU A 233 14.95 15.17 -3.32
CA GLU A 233 16.01 14.17 -3.38
C GLU A 233 16.85 14.14 -2.09
N ALA A 234 17.21 12.93 -1.66
CA ALA A 234 18.10 12.74 -0.54
C ALA A 234 19.51 13.26 -0.84
N ARG A 235 20.17 13.80 0.19
CA ARG A 235 21.58 14.18 0.12
C ARG A 235 22.54 13.01 0.32
N THR A 236 22.05 11.93 0.95
CA THR A 236 22.77 10.66 1.18
C THR A 236 22.21 9.58 0.26
N PRO A 237 22.91 8.47 0.02
CA PRO A 237 22.40 7.37 -0.78
C PRO A 237 21.26 6.64 -0.05
N SER A 238 20.13 7.31 0.05
CA SER A 238 18.90 6.81 0.66
C SER A 238 17.86 6.61 -0.44
N LEU A 239 17.06 5.56 -0.32
CA LEU A 239 16.08 5.16 -1.31
C LEU A 239 14.68 5.16 -0.68
N VAL A 240 13.67 5.51 -1.44
CA VAL A 240 12.27 5.16 -1.17
C VAL A 240 12.08 3.73 -1.68
N SER A 241 12.23 2.73 -0.83
CA SER A 241 12.50 1.37 -1.30
C SER A 241 11.28 0.66 -1.90
N ALA A 242 10.08 0.97 -1.42
CA ALA A 242 8.86 0.28 -1.86
C ALA A 242 7.85 1.21 -2.56
N GLY A 243 8.26 2.45 -2.90
CA GLY A 243 7.37 3.45 -3.44
C GLY A 243 6.35 3.99 -2.41
N PRO A 244 5.59 5.02 -2.77
CA PRO A 244 4.55 5.56 -1.89
C PRO A 244 3.28 4.73 -1.96
N GLN A 245 2.56 4.61 -0.83
CA GLN A 245 1.14 4.28 -0.83
C GLN A 245 0.32 5.51 -0.43
N LEU A 246 -0.83 5.67 -1.07
CA LEU A 246 -1.74 6.79 -0.84
C LEU A 246 -3.03 6.35 -0.18
N ALA A 247 -3.50 7.15 0.77
CA ALA A 247 -4.90 7.17 1.18
C ALA A 247 -5.47 8.58 1.03
N ALA A 248 -6.72 8.67 0.67
CA ALA A 248 -7.46 9.92 0.61
C ALA A 248 -8.69 9.84 1.51
N GLY A 249 -8.90 10.87 2.29
CA GLY A 249 -10.07 11.05 3.15
C GLY A 249 -10.97 12.18 2.65
N PRO A 250 -12.08 12.43 3.36
CA PRO A 250 -12.90 13.61 3.11
C PRO A 250 -12.15 14.90 3.39
N ASP A 251 -12.75 16.04 3.01
CA ASP A 251 -12.25 17.41 3.24
C ASP A 251 -10.81 17.64 2.74
N GLY A 252 -10.44 16.99 1.64
CA GLY A 252 -9.15 17.21 0.99
C GLY A 252 -7.95 16.58 1.71
N LEU A 253 -8.16 15.64 2.61
CA LEU A 253 -7.08 14.87 3.22
C LEU A 253 -6.45 13.93 2.19
N VAL A 254 -5.13 14.01 2.02
CA VAL A 254 -4.30 13.07 1.26
C VAL A 254 -3.09 12.72 2.11
N CYS A 255 -2.84 11.44 2.28
CA CYS A 255 -1.69 10.93 3.00
C CYS A 255 -0.88 10.02 2.07
N ALA A 256 0.39 10.32 1.89
CA ALA A 256 1.36 9.43 1.26
C ALA A 256 2.29 8.87 2.34
N VAL A 257 2.40 7.55 2.41
CA VAL A 257 3.37 6.89 3.29
C VAL A 257 4.43 6.21 2.45
N PHE A 258 5.65 6.19 2.98
CA PHE A 258 6.80 5.58 2.31
C PHE A 258 7.84 5.19 3.36
N ASP A 259 8.69 4.26 3.00
CA ASP A 259 9.89 3.97 3.76
C ASP A 259 11.11 4.66 3.14
N TRP A 260 11.96 5.15 4.01
CA TRP A 260 13.23 5.75 3.64
C TRP A 260 14.35 4.84 4.11
N THR A 261 14.96 4.17 3.15
CA THR A 261 15.98 3.17 3.44
C THR A 261 17.36 3.76 3.28
N THR A 262 18.18 3.64 4.31
CA THR A 262 19.60 4.02 4.29
C THR A 262 20.46 2.77 4.30
N ARG A 263 21.50 2.75 3.48
CA ARG A 263 22.52 1.71 3.55
C ARG A 263 23.42 2.01 4.74
N GLN A 264 23.38 1.16 5.74
CA GLN A 264 24.34 1.23 6.82
C GLN A 264 25.54 0.33 6.53
N ASP A 265 26.71 0.92 6.73
CA ASP A 265 28.06 0.35 6.93
C ASP A 265 28.54 -0.80 6.02
N SER A 266 29.69 -1.35 6.42
CA SER A 266 30.40 -2.44 5.74
C SER A 266 29.70 -3.80 5.77
N SER A 267 28.65 -4.00 6.59
CA SER A 267 27.85 -5.24 6.62
C SER A 267 26.85 -5.32 5.47
N GLY A 268 26.50 -4.17 4.88
CA GLY A 268 25.53 -4.08 3.80
C GLY A 268 24.06 -4.15 4.26
N ASP A 269 23.83 -4.12 5.57
CA ASP A 269 22.48 -4.11 6.14
C ASP A 269 21.77 -2.80 5.80
N MET A 270 20.53 -2.92 5.33
CA MET A 270 19.66 -1.81 5.03
C MET A 270 18.72 -1.57 6.22
N THR A 271 18.67 -0.33 6.69
CA THR A 271 17.63 0.06 7.66
C THR A 271 16.70 1.06 7.04
N GLY A 272 15.41 0.92 7.31
CA GLY A 272 14.35 1.80 6.84
C GLY A 272 13.67 2.54 7.97
N GLN A 273 13.22 3.73 7.68
CA GLN A 273 12.37 4.54 8.55
C GLN A 273 11.10 4.89 7.80
N VAL A 274 9.96 4.80 8.47
CA VAL A 274 8.65 5.06 7.86
C VAL A 274 8.26 6.51 8.08
N PHE A 275 7.81 7.15 7.01
CA PHE A 275 7.37 8.53 6.98
C PHE A 275 5.99 8.68 6.38
N ALA A 276 5.30 9.76 6.75
CA ALA A 276 4.10 10.25 6.08
C ALA A 276 4.32 11.67 5.59
N VAL A 277 3.78 11.97 4.41
CA VAL A 277 3.63 13.30 3.86
C VAL A 277 2.13 13.57 3.68
N LEU A 278 1.65 14.70 4.18
CA LEU A 278 0.22 14.99 4.25
C LEU A 278 -0.14 16.28 3.51
N SER A 279 -1.29 16.23 2.87
CA SER A 279 -2.03 17.39 2.38
C SER A 279 -3.40 17.44 3.06
N THR A 280 -3.86 18.64 3.39
CA THR A 280 -5.21 18.89 3.91
C THR A 280 -6.00 19.84 3.00
N ASP A 281 -5.51 20.09 1.80
CA ASP A 281 -6.05 21.00 0.80
C ASP A 281 -6.22 20.33 -0.56
N ALA A 282 -6.65 19.07 -0.54
CA ALA A 282 -6.89 18.23 -1.72
C ALA A 282 -5.64 18.07 -2.61
N GLY A 283 -4.48 17.92 -1.98
CA GLY A 283 -3.23 17.74 -2.68
C GLY A 283 -2.70 19.04 -3.32
N HIS A 284 -3.19 20.23 -2.97
CA HIS A 284 -2.65 21.49 -3.49
C HIS A 284 -1.30 21.84 -2.86
N SER A 285 -1.10 21.52 -1.59
CA SER A 285 0.18 21.63 -0.90
C SER A 285 0.41 20.43 0.02
N PHE A 286 1.66 20.19 0.38
CA PHE A 286 2.04 19.11 1.29
C PHE A 286 2.89 19.66 2.43
N ALA A 287 2.63 19.16 3.63
CA ALA A 287 3.43 19.47 4.81
C ALA A 287 4.79 18.75 4.75
N ALA A 288 5.70 19.15 5.63
CA ALA A 288 6.96 18.42 5.81
C ALA A 288 6.70 16.97 6.24
N PRO A 289 7.57 16.02 5.82
CA PRO A 289 7.45 14.61 6.22
C PRO A 289 7.47 14.45 7.74
N VAL A 290 6.61 13.55 8.24
CA VAL A 290 6.55 13.17 9.64
C VAL A 290 7.08 11.75 9.80
N HIS A 291 8.03 11.55 10.70
CA HIS A 291 8.55 10.22 11.04
C HIS A 291 7.55 9.46 11.91
N LEU A 292 7.18 8.25 11.49
CA LEU A 292 6.07 7.48 12.10
C LEU A 292 6.52 6.41 13.10
N GLY A 293 7.79 6.14 13.24
CA GLY A 293 8.16 5.08 14.16
C GLY A 293 9.65 4.70 14.14
N ALA A 294 9.93 3.54 14.70
CA ALA A 294 11.28 3.03 14.87
C ALA A 294 11.92 2.59 13.54
N GLU A 295 13.23 2.48 13.54
CA GLU A 295 13.98 1.89 12.43
C GLU A 295 13.66 0.40 12.30
N SER A 296 13.54 -0.05 11.07
CA SER A 296 13.36 -1.46 10.71
C SER A 296 14.49 -1.89 9.79
N ALA A 297 15.09 -3.04 10.06
CA ALA A 297 16.05 -3.64 9.14
C ALA A 297 15.33 -4.26 7.94
N ALA A 298 16.02 -4.37 6.81
CA ALA A 298 15.51 -5.12 5.67
C ALA A 298 15.31 -6.59 6.05
N ILE A 299 14.23 -7.19 5.57
CA ILE A 299 13.95 -8.61 5.77
C ILE A 299 14.65 -9.41 4.68
N ALA A 300 15.36 -10.46 5.08
CA ALA A 300 15.80 -11.50 4.18
C ALA A 300 14.88 -12.72 4.33
N LEU A 301 14.12 -13.05 3.30
CA LEU A 301 13.29 -14.26 3.33
C LEU A 301 14.13 -15.49 2.93
N PRO A 302 13.88 -16.66 3.58
CA PRO A 302 14.55 -17.90 3.24
C PRO A 302 14.40 -18.27 1.74
N GLY A 303 15.47 -18.83 1.16
CA GLY A 303 15.46 -19.29 -0.24
C GLY A 303 15.57 -18.17 -1.28
N GLY A 304 15.81 -16.92 -0.86
CA GLY A 304 15.97 -15.80 -1.79
C GLY A 304 14.64 -15.30 -2.38
N VAL A 305 13.53 -15.45 -1.66
CA VAL A 305 12.26 -14.79 -1.98
C VAL A 305 12.44 -13.29 -1.77
N ARG A 306 12.05 -12.50 -2.75
CA ARG A 306 12.09 -11.02 -2.65
C ARG A 306 10.99 -10.54 -1.69
N PRO A 307 11.35 -9.94 -0.57
CA PRO A 307 10.38 -9.31 0.31
C PRO A 307 10.29 -7.83 -0.09
N ASN A 308 9.35 -7.44 -0.92
CA ASN A 308 9.02 -6.03 -0.97
C ASN A 308 7.94 -5.76 0.09
N SER A 309 8.23 -4.97 1.08
CA SER A 309 7.35 -4.80 2.24
C SER A 309 7.34 -3.35 2.70
N GLY A 310 6.82 -2.47 1.83
CA GLY A 310 6.62 -1.06 2.14
C GLY A 310 5.51 -0.83 3.18
N PRO A 311 5.46 0.37 3.77
CA PRO A 311 4.36 0.79 4.63
C PRO A 311 3.07 0.95 3.82
N THR A 312 1.94 0.70 4.47
CA THR A 312 0.61 0.84 3.89
C THR A 312 -0.25 1.77 4.74
N VAL A 313 -1.19 2.48 4.13
CA VAL A 313 -2.05 3.45 4.79
C VAL A 313 -3.52 3.24 4.46
N GLY A 314 -4.37 3.26 5.50
CA GLY A 314 -5.82 3.34 5.39
C GLY A 314 -6.34 4.60 6.05
N ALA A 315 -7.32 5.25 5.42
CA ALA A 315 -8.06 6.36 6.02
C ALA A 315 -9.45 5.89 6.47
N SER A 316 -9.91 6.40 7.62
CA SER A 316 -11.30 6.18 8.01
C SER A 316 -12.24 6.86 7.01
N PRO A 317 -13.38 6.25 6.67
CA PRO A 317 -14.37 6.87 5.78
C PRO A 317 -14.87 8.23 6.32
N GLN A 318 -14.84 8.44 7.63
CA GLN A 318 -15.19 9.70 8.30
C GLN A 318 -14.05 10.74 8.18
N GLY A 319 -12.83 10.31 7.84
CA GLY A 319 -11.67 11.17 7.55
C GLY A 319 -10.99 11.78 8.76
N ASP A 320 -11.30 11.33 9.94
CA ASP A 320 -10.69 11.78 11.19
C ASP A 320 -9.45 10.97 11.57
N ALA A 321 -9.37 9.70 11.12
CA ALA A 321 -8.29 8.80 11.44
C ALA A 321 -7.54 8.28 10.21
N LEU A 322 -6.24 8.13 10.39
CA LEU A 322 -5.30 7.46 9.48
C LEU A 322 -4.61 6.33 10.24
N TYR A 323 -4.44 5.20 9.57
CA TYR A 323 -3.77 4.03 10.12
C TYR A 323 -2.64 3.62 9.17
N VAL A 324 -1.43 3.47 9.71
CA VAL A 324 -0.26 3.05 8.93
C VAL A 324 0.28 1.76 9.52
N ALA A 325 0.33 0.73 8.69
CA ALA A 325 0.93 -0.55 9.03
C ALA A 325 2.25 -0.74 8.28
N PHE A 326 3.23 -1.32 8.93
CA PHE A 326 4.53 -1.63 8.32
C PHE A 326 5.18 -2.81 9.01
N THR A 327 6.09 -3.44 8.30
CA THR A 327 6.88 -4.55 8.85
C THR A 327 7.99 -4.00 9.74
N MET A 328 8.14 -4.60 10.91
CA MET A 328 9.21 -4.33 11.86
C MET A 328 10.12 -5.55 11.94
N HIS A 329 11.35 -5.40 11.50
CA HIS A 329 12.39 -6.41 11.60
C HIS A 329 13.57 -5.85 12.38
N LYS A 330 13.93 -6.49 13.47
CA LYS A 330 15.09 -6.09 14.28
C LYS A 330 16.36 -6.70 13.71
N PRO A 331 17.48 -5.98 13.65
CA PRO A 331 18.74 -6.53 13.20
C PRO A 331 19.10 -7.84 13.94
N GLY A 332 19.49 -8.86 13.18
CA GLY A 332 19.83 -10.19 13.73
C GLY A 332 18.64 -11.04 14.19
N SER A 333 17.41 -10.60 14.04
CA SER A 333 16.21 -11.40 14.30
C SER A 333 15.96 -12.40 13.17
N ALA A 334 15.46 -13.59 13.52
CA ALA A 334 14.99 -14.58 12.55
C ALA A 334 13.51 -14.41 12.18
N HIS A 335 12.84 -13.38 12.74
CA HIS A 335 11.41 -13.12 12.56
C HIS A 335 11.13 -11.63 12.48
N SER A 336 9.95 -11.28 12.02
CA SER A 336 9.45 -9.92 11.92
C SER A 336 8.00 -9.83 12.36
N ASP A 337 7.59 -8.64 12.77
CA ASP A 337 6.23 -8.35 13.20
C ASP A 337 5.62 -7.27 12.31
N ILE A 338 4.29 -7.23 12.24
CA ILE A 338 3.56 -6.09 11.71
C ILE A 338 3.26 -5.15 12.87
N VAL A 339 3.63 -3.89 12.70
CA VAL A 339 3.33 -2.81 13.65
C VAL A 339 2.42 -1.78 13.01
N VAL A 340 1.64 -1.10 13.84
CA VAL A 340 0.65 -0.13 13.42
C VAL A 340 0.77 1.14 14.25
N THR A 341 0.68 2.27 13.60
CA THR A 341 0.50 3.58 14.21
C THR A 341 -0.74 4.25 13.66
N ALA A 342 -1.36 5.11 14.44
CA ALA A 342 -2.55 5.86 14.02
C ALA A 342 -2.44 7.35 14.34
N SER A 343 -3.13 8.12 13.55
CA SER A 343 -3.46 9.52 13.83
C SER A 343 -4.97 9.64 13.91
N TYR A 344 -5.47 10.36 14.91
CA TYR A 344 -6.89 10.65 15.11
C TYR A 344 -7.21 12.16 14.94
N ASP A 345 -6.27 12.88 14.36
CA ASP A 345 -6.34 14.33 14.15
C ASP A 345 -5.89 14.74 12.74
N ARG A 346 -6.15 13.87 11.77
CA ARG A 346 -5.83 14.07 10.34
C ARG A 346 -4.32 14.16 10.07
N GLY A 347 -3.53 13.37 10.78
CA GLY A 347 -2.08 13.27 10.58
C GLY A 347 -1.25 14.31 11.30
N ARG A 348 -1.84 15.17 12.17
CA ARG A 348 -1.11 16.16 12.94
C ARG A 348 -0.24 15.54 14.02
N THR A 349 -0.79 14.52 14.70
CA THR A 349 -0.08 13.73 15.69
C THR A 349 -0.27 12.23 15.44
N TRP A 350 0.69 11.43 15.86
CA TRP A 350 0.69 9.98 15.65
C TRP A 350 0.92 9.26 16.96
N SER A 351 0.23 8.15 17.14
CA SER A 351 0.43 7.25 18.29
C SER A 351 1.83 6.63 18.23
N LYS A 352 2.28 6.10 19.36
CA LYS A 352 3.41 5.16 19.33
C LYS A 352 2.99 3.91 18.55
N PRO A 353 3.87 3.33 17.70
CA PRO A 353 3.59 2.07 17.04
C PRO A 353 3.28 0.96 18.04
N VAL A 354 2.28 0.15 17.75
CA VAL A 354 1.91 -1.05 18.52
C VAL A 354 2.11 -2.28 17.65
N THR A 355 2.58 -3.37 18.22
CA THR A 355 2.70 -4.66 17.53
C THR A 355 1.31 -5.26 17.38
N ALA A 356 0.91 -5.56 16.14
CA ALA A 356 -0.38 -6.15 15.81
C ALA A 356 -0.32 -7.69 15.79
N THR A 357 0.82 -8.26 15.36
CA THR A 357 1.05 -9.71 15.28
C THR A 357 1.38 -10.33 16.65
N PRO A 358 1.25 -11.66 16.81
CA PRO A 358 1.41 -12.32 18.13
C PRO A 358 2.83 -12.30 18.70
N GLY A 359 3.88 -12.03 17.93
CA GLY A 359 5.27 -12.12 18.38
C GLY A 359 5.71 -13.58 18.62
N ASP A 360 5.23 -14.50 17.82
CA ASP A 360 5.35 -15.96 17.95
C ASP A 360 6.55 -16.57 17.18
N GLY A 361 7.44 -15.72 16.68
CA GLY A 361 8.62 -16.16 15.93
C GLY A 361 8.37 -16.45 14.46
N VAL A 362 7.21 -16.11 13.93
CA VAL A 362 6.85 -16.16 12.50
C VAL A 362 7.41 -14.92 11.79
N ILE A 363 7.71 -15.04 10.50
CA ILE A 363 8.07 -13.90 9.66
C ILE A 363 6.79 -13.33 9.05
N TYR A 364 6.35 -12.17 9.54
CA TYR A 364 5.22 -11.43 8.98
C TYR A 364 5.73 -10.32 8.07
N PHE A 365 5.16 -10.20 6.86
CA PHE A 365 5.61 -9.23 5.86
C PHE A 365 4.50 -8.83 4.89
N GLN A 366 4.74 -7.78 4.09
CA GLN A 366 3.80 -7.20 3.12
C GLN A 366 2.42 -6.90 3.74
N PRO A 367 2.35 -6.05 4.78
CA PRO A 367 1.05 -5.67 5.33
C PRO A 367 0.25 -4.87 4.30
N ASN A 368 -1.08 -4.98 4.37
CA ASN A 368 -1.97 -4.02 3.74
C ASN A 368 -3.13 -3.68 4.68
N VAL A 369 -3.68 -2.49 4.56
CA VAL A 369 -4.62 -1.92 5.54
C VAL A 369 -5.91 -1.48 4.85
N ALA A 370 -7.06 -1.86 5.42
CA ALA A 370 -8.36 -1.30 5.10
C ALA A 370 -9.08 -0.86 6.38
N VAL A 371 -9.89 0.18 6.25
CA VAL A 371 -10.76 0.66 7.33
C VAL A 371 -12.20 0.59 6.83
N ASP A 372 -13.09 0.00 7.62
CA ASP A 372 -14.49 -0.10 7.25
C ASP A 372 -15.34 1.09 7.75
N GLU A 373 -16.61 1.12 7.35
CA GLU A 373 -17.55 2.17 7.73
C GLU A 373 -17.82 2.22 9.24
N ALA A 374 -17.62 1.11 9.96
CA ALA A 374 -17.74 1.06 11.41
C ALA A 374 -16.46 1.55 12.13
N GLY A 375 -15.39 1.85 11.40
CA GLY A 375 -14.08 2.25 11.94
C GLY A 375 -13.25 1.06 12.45
N ARG A 376 -13.56 -0.19 12.05
CA ARG A 376 -12.68 -1.33 12.27
C ARG A 376 -11.50 -1.25 11.30
N VAL A 377 -10.31 -1.52 11.80
CA VAL A 377 -9.08 -1.61 11.01
C VAL A 377 -8.77 -3.07 10.75
N ALA A 378 -8.63 -3.43 9.50
CA ALA A 378 -8.18 -4.74 9.07
C ALA A 378 -6.79 -4.66 8.46
N ILE A 379 -5.91 -5.57 8.86
CA ILE A 379 -4.54 -5.68 8.34
C ILE A 379 -4.38 -7.08 7.82
N SER A 380 -4.21 -7.20 6.50
CA SER A 380 -3.74 -8.44 5.89
C SER A 380 -2.22 -8.47 5.89
N ALA A 381 -1.64 -9.66 5.93
CA ALA A 381 -0.19 -9.85 5.81
C ALA A 381 0.11 -11.29 5.37
N PHE A 382 1.29 -11.49 4.81
CA PHE A 382 1.86 -12.83 4.67
C PHE A 382 2.53 -13.27 5.98
N ALA A 383 2.32 -14.54 6.33
CA ALA A 383 2.97 -15.22 7.46
C ALA A 383 3.80 -16.39 6.90
N LEU A 384 5.11 -16.28 6.98
CA LEU A 384 6.03 -17.34 6.54
C LEU A 384 6.50 -18.16 7.72
N ALA A 385 6.13 -19.42 7.73
CA ALA A 385 6.55 -20.41 8.71
C ALA A 385 6.88 -21.75 8.02
N ASN A 386 7.94 -22.41 8.43
CA ASN A 386 8.35 -23.72 7.89
C ASN A 386 8.47 -23.75 6.36
N GLY A 387 8.95 -22.63 5.76
CA GLY A 387 9.12 -22.48 4.32
C GLY A 387 7.81 -22.37 3.51
N ARG A 388 6.69 -22.13 4.18
CA ARG A 388 5.38 -21.95 3.55
C ARG A 388 4.72 -20.66 4.00
N ILE A 389 3.93 -20.07 3.11
CA ILE A 389 3.24 -18.80 3.33
C ILE A 389 1.75 -19.06 3.52
N ASP A 390 1.20 -18.42 4.53
CA ASP A 390 -0.23 -18.21 4.72
C ASP A 390 -0.57 -16.72 4.54
N GLU A 391 -1.72 -16.42 3.97
CA GLU A 391 -2.37 -15.12 4.09
C GLU A 391 -3.09 -15.07 5.43
N VAL A 392 -2.86 -14.00 6.20
CA VAL A 392 -3.46 -13.80 7.51
C VAL A 392 -4.13 -12.44 7.61
N LEU A 393 -5.07 -12.32 8.55
CA LEU A 393 -5.82 -11.10 8.80
C LEU A 393 -5.90 -10.82 10.30
N LEU A 394 -5.70 -9.58 10.67
CA LEU A 394 -5.91 -9.02 11.98
C LEU A 394 -7.00 -7.96 11.88
N VAL A 395 -8.00 -8.02 12.75
CA VAL A 395 -9.09 -7.03 12.77
C VAL A 395 -9.16 -6.38 14.14
N SER A 396 -9.20 -5.05 14.16
CA SER A 396 -9.36 -4.29 15.42
C SER A 396 -10.84 -4.12 15.79
N ARG A 397 -11.10 -3.67 17.02
CA ARG A 397 -12.36 -3.03 17.34
C ARG A 397 -12.39 -1.62 16.74
N ALA A 398 -13.59 -1.12 16.49
CA ALA A 398 -13.79 0.22 15.96
C ALA A 398 -13.10 1.29 16.86
N GLY A 399 -12.30 2.13 16.25
CA GLY A 399 -11.59 3.21 16.93
C GLY A 399 -10.43 2.80 17.84
N GLU A 400 -10.05 1.51 17.88
CA GLU A 400 -8.97 1.01 18.71
C GLU A 400 -7.80 0.48 17.87
N LEU A 401 -6.57 0.60 18.40
CA LEU A 401 -5.36 -0.11 17.87
C LEU A 401 -5.14 -1.46 18.59
N ARG A 402 -6.21 -2.08 19.07
CA ARG A 402 -6.15 -3.38 19.69
C ARG A 402 -6.76 -4.42 18.76
N PHE A 403 -5.93 -5.32 18.27
CA PHE A 403 -6.33 -6.37 17.35
C PHE A 403 -6.84 -7.60 18.06
N GLY A 404 -7.82 -8.27 17.44
CA GLY A 404 -8.30 -9.58 17.86
C GLY A 404 -7.27 -10.68 17.55
N PRO A 405 -7.65 -11.96 17.75
CA PRO A 405 -6.81 -13.08 17.35
C PRO A 405 -6.48 -13.02 15.86
N LEU A 406 -5.25 -13.40 15.51
CA LEU A 406 -4.82 -13.55 14.12
C LEU A 406 -5.67 -14.63 13.44
N LEU A 407 -6.29 -14.28 12.32
CA LEU A 407 -7.09 -15.19 11.50
C LEU A 407 -6.22 -15.68 10.33
N ARG A 408 -6.13 -17.01 10.20
CA ARG A 408 -5.59 -17.59 8.98
C ARG A 408 -6.65 -17.52 7.89
N VAL A 409 -6.33 -16.86 6.77
CA VAL A 409 -7.23 -16.66 5.62
C VAL A 409 -7.10 -17.80 4.61
N THR A 410 -5.87 -18.24 4.34
CA THR A 410 -5.60 -19.35 3.43
C THR A 410 -6.17 -20.67 3.95
N THR A 411 -6.82 -21.43 3.08
CA THR A 411 -7.29 -22.78 3.39
C THR A 411 -6.14 -23.80 3.40
N ALA A 412 -5.04 -23.49 2.71
CA ALA A 412 -3.80 -24.27 2.71
C ALA A 412 -2.61 -23.33 2.48
N PRO A 413 -1.46 -23.54 3.16
CA PRO A 413 -0.27 -22.73 2.94
C PRO A 413 0.37 -23.09 1.59
N PHE A 414 0.96 -22.10 0.92
CA PHE A 414 1.60 -22.29 -0.36
C PHE A 414 3.13 -22.20 -0.27
N ASN A 415 3.82 -22.74 -1.27
CA ASN A 415 5.27 -22.75 -1.36
C ASN A 415 5.76 -21.60 -2.26
N PRO A 416 6.40 -20.54 -1.73
CA PRO A 416 6.89 -19.45 -2.57
C PRO A 416 8.04 -19.87 -3.51
N LEU A 417 8.67 -20.99 -3.22
CA LEU A 417 9.80 -21.54 -3.97
C LEU A 417 9.39 -22.68 -4.91
N ASP A 418 8.12 -22.75 -5.30
CA ASP A 418 7.67 -23.80 -6.21
C ASP A 418 8.26 -23.59 -7.62
N PRO A 419 9.14 -24.50 -8.10
CA PRO A 419 9.81 -24.32 -9.38
C PRO A 419 8.87 -24.43 -10.59
N THR A 420 7.66 -24.92 -10.40
CA THR A 420 6.68 -25.07 -11.49
C THR A 420 5.99 -23.76 -11.82
N THR A 421 6.02 -22.80 -10.92
CA THR A 421 5.27 -21.52 -11.04
C THR A 421 5.90 -20.53 -12.03
N GLY A 422 7.19 -20.66 -12.35
CA GLY A 422 7.89 -19.66 -13.17
C GLY A 422 8.31 -18.39 -12.42
N THR A 423 8.01 -18.30 -11.12
CA THR A 423 8.27 -17.10 -10.29
C THR A 423 9.76 -16.77 -10.10
N ARG A 424 10.66 -17.70 -10.50
CA ARG A 424 12.10 -17.44 -10.52
C ARG A 424 12.45 -16.59 -11.72
N GLY A 425 12.41 -15.27 -11.53
CA GLY A 425 12.60 -14.31 -12.59
C GLY A 425 13.98 -14.28 -13.22
N LYS A 426 14.12 -13.42 -14.21
CA LYS A 426 15.33 -13.11 -14.98
C LYS A 426 16.59 -12.90 -14.11
N TYR A 427 16.40 -12.48 -12.86
CA TYR A 427 17.49 -12.20 -11.92
C TYR A 427 17.78 -13.35 -10.94
N GLY A 428 17.15 -14.52 -11.11
CA GLY A 428 17.34 -15.66 -10.22
C GLY A 428 16.73 -15.55 -8.84
N ILE A 429 15.92 -14.50 -8.58
CA ILE A 429 15.18 -14.28 -7.35
C ILE A 429 13.74 -14.79 -7.49
N TRP A 430 13.21 -15.33 -6.40
CA TRP A 430 11.80 -15.69 -6.33
C TRP A 430 10.96 -14.45 -6.04
N TRP A 431 9.90 -14.24 -6.80
CA TRP A 431 9.04 -13.08 -6.65
C TRP A 431 7.57 -13.49 -6.65
N ILE A 432 6.85 -13.09 -5.63
CA ILE A 432 5.42 -13.37 -5.42
C ILE A 432 4.57 -12.09 -5.45
N GLY A 433 5.09 -10.99 -5.98
CA GLY A 433 4.50 -9.66 -5.97
C GLY A 433 5.07 -8.77 -4.87
N ASP A 434 4.81 -7.48 -5.00
CA ASP A 434 5.31 -6.46 -4.09
C ASP A 434 4.25 -6.01 -3.08
N TRP A 435 2.99 -6.37 -3.31
CA TRP A 435 1.84 -6.15 -2.41
C TRP A 435 0.73 -7.14 -2.67
N GLN A 436 -0.26 -7.12 -1.82
CA GLN A 436 -1.53 -7.83 -1.91
C GLN A 436 -2.67 -6.82 -1.74
N GLY A 437 -3.90 -7.20 -2.09
CA GLY A 437 -5.04 -6.30 -2.05
C GLY A 437 -5.94 -6.57 -0.85
N ILE A 438 -6.38 -5.50 -0.17
CA ILE A 438 -7.46 -5.52 0.80
C ILE A 438 -8.40 -4.34 0.54
N ALA A 439 -9.69 -4.59 0.68
CA ALA A 439 -10.72 -3.55 0.62
C ALA A 439 -11.82 -3.85 1.63
N SER A 440 -12.59 -2.84 2.01
CA SER A 440 -13.77 -2.98 2.85
C SER A 440 -15.03 -2.59 2.09
N GLY A 441 -16.15 -3.25 2.41
CA GLY A 441 -17.45 -2.92 1.85
C GLY A 441 -18.54 -3.85 2.34
N ALA A 442 -19.78 -3.37 2.44
CA ALA A 442 -20.94 -4.15 2.90
C ALA A 442 -20.73 -4.86 4.24
N GLY A 443 -19.93 -4.27 5.15
CA GLY A 443 -19.63 -4.85 6.47
C GLY A 443 -18.60 -5.96 6.47
N ALA A 444 -17.98 -6.26 5.33
CA ALA A 444 -16.95 -7.28 5.16
C ALA A 444 -15.60 -6.70 4.74
N PHE A 445 -14.54 -7.48 4.92
CA PHE A 445 -13.22 -7.25 4.34
C PHE A 445 -12.99 -8.26 3.20
N TYR A 446 -12.56 -7.75 2.07
CA TYR A 446 -12.21 -8.52 0.88
C TYR A 446 -10.70 -8.54 0.74
N LEU A 447 -10.14 -9.72 0.53
CA LEU A 447 -8.71 -9.93 0.36
C LEU A 447 -8.42 -10.58 -0.98
N VAL A 448 -7.30 -10.21 -1.59
CA VAL A 448 -6.73 -10.89 -2.77
C VAL A 448 -5.23 -11.00 -2.61
N TRP A 449 -4.67 -12.17 -2.91
CA TRP A 449 -3.24 -12.42 -2.75
C TRP A 449 -2.71 -13.33 -3.85
N ASN A 450 -1.38 -13.33 -4.01
CA ASN A 450 -0.64 -14.25 -4.85
C ASN A 450 -0.46 -15.60 -4.18
N ASP A 451 -0.69 -16.67 -4.92
CA ASP A 451 -0.63 -18.03 -4.40
C ASP A 451 -0.11 -19.01 -5.46
N THR A 452 0.75 -19.92 -5.06
CA THR A 452 1.41 -20.88 -5.95
C THR A 452 0.79 -22.28 -5.92
N ARG A 453 -0.26 -22.52 -5.13
CA ARG A 453 -0.85 -23.87 -4.90
C ARG A 453 -1.35 -24.57 -6.16
N THR A 454 -1.55 -23.86 -7.25
CA THR A 454 -2.02 -24.42 -8.53
C THR A 454 -0.89 -24.85 -9.48
N GLY A 455 0.37 -24.65 -9.08
CA GLY A 455 1.54 -24.78 -9.98
C GLY A 455 1.72 -23.59 -10.93
N LYS A 456 1.00 -22.47 -10.65
CA LYS A 456 1.13 -21.17 -11.30
C LYS A 456 1.15 -20.11 -10.22
N LEU A 457 1.59 -18.91 -10.54
CA LEU A 457 1.37 -17.75 -9.67
C LEU A 457 -0.02 -17.16 -9.97
N ASP A 458 -1.00 -17.67 -9.27
CA ASP A 458 -2.41 -17.30 -9.41
C ASP A 458 -2.85 -16.34 -8.32
N LEU A 459 -4.00 -15.70 -8.56
CA LEU A 459 -4.69 -14.89 -7.56
C LEU A 459 -5.78 -15.70 -6.88
N PHE A 460 -5.77 -15.64 -5.55
CA PHE A 460 -6.85 -16.13 -4.71
C PHE A 460 -7.46 -14.99 -3.90
N ALA A 461 -8.73 -15.15 -3.59
CA ALA A 461 -9.49 -14.19 -2.78
C ALA A 461 -10.24 -14.88 -1.66
N ALA A 462 -10.54 -14.10 -0.62
CA ALA A 462 -11.45 -14.49 0.45
C ALA A 462 -12.24 -13.28 0.94
N THR A 463 -13.40 -13.53 1.52
CA THR A 463 -14.24 -12.55 2.21
C THR A 463 -14.27 -12.90 3.70
N VAL A 464 -14.13 -11.88 4.55
CA VAL A 464 -14.16 -12.01 6.01
C VAL A 464 -15.22 -11.06 6.55
N GLU A 465 -16.23 -11.61 7.22
CA GLU A 465 -17.36 -10.90 7.86
C GLU A 465 -17.16 -10.73 9.36
#